data_cd96da89eb133149897b27c74faee0c9
#
_entry.id   cd96da89eb133149897b27c74faee0c9
#
_cell.length_a   1.000
_cell.length_b   1.000
_cell.length_c   1.000
_cell.angle_alpha   90.00
_cell.angle_beta   90.00
_cell.angle_gamma   90.00
#
_symmetry.space_group_name_H-M   'P 1'
#
loop_
_entity.id
_entity.type
_entity.pdbx_description
1 polymer ?
#
loop_
_entity_poly.entity_id
_entity_poly.type
_entity_poly.pdbx_seq_one_letter_code
_entity_poly.pdbx_strand_id
1 'polypeptide(L)'
;ELYGGKASTLDYYPYERVEFEDNKLLKKAKTMYLNAGTIGSIDSYLKIAKENGVNAIVVDIKDGALAYSSNIAKEISPTAYATAINDNSSYKSAIDKIKDAGIYAIGRIVVFNDVHYGKDHPDDCISSTASSRLWPSAYSRGAWYYNVELAKEAVKEMGFNEIQFDYVRFPEDAYNMSIKGNSDFKNKYDEEKAE
;
A
#
# COMPACT_ATOMS: atom_id res chain seq x y z
N GLU A 1 -5.54 -26.05 15.73
CA GLU A 1 -4.82 -24.93 16.33
C GLU A 1 -5.12 -23.66 15.52
N LEU A 2 -5.55 -22.62 16.23
CA LEU A 2 -5.76 -21.31 15.61
C LEU A 2 -4.41 -20.80 15.10
N TYR A 3 -4.43 -20.18 13.92
CA TYR A 3 -3.29 -19.43 13.38
C TYR A 3 -2.70 -18.58 14.48
N GLY A 4 -1.47 -18.80 14.73
CA GLY A 4 -0.82 -18.03 15.72
C GLY A 4 -0.31 -18.78 16.91
N GLY A 5 -0.37 -20.03 17.01
CA GLY A 5 0.30 -20.79 18.04
C GLY A 5 0.64 -19.98 19.29
N LYS A 6 1.55 -20.40 20.08
CA LYS A 6 2.09 -19.55 21.15
C LYS A 6 2.81 -18.35 20.50
N ALA A 7 2.70 -17.16 21.07
CA ALA A 7 3.39 -15.97 20.58
C ALA A 7 4.90 -16.21 20.33
N SER A 8 5.49 -17.16 21.04
CA SER A 8 6.87 -17.62 20.85
C SER A 8 7.11 -18.44 19.56
N THR A 9 6.07 -18.86 18.84
CA THR A 9 6.17 -19.62 17.58
C THR A 9 5.72 -18.79 16.38
N LEU A 10 5.27 -17.57 16.62
CA LEU A 10 5.10 -16.59 15.56
C LEU A 10 6.49 -16.10 15.19
N ASP A 11 6.75 -15.91 13.89
CA ASP A 11 7.91 -15.14 13.40
C ASP A 11 7.81 -13.66 13.83
N TYR A 12 7.22 -13.43 14.97
CA TYR A 12 7.02 -12.15 15.60
C TYR A 12 8.08 -11.94 16.69
N TYR A 13 9.32 -12.18 16.32
CA TYR A 13 10.38 -11.55 17.09
C TYR A 13 10.49 -10.11 16.63
N PRO A 14 10.53 -9.13 17.53
CA PRO A 14 10.94 -7.80 17.18
C PRO A 14 12.38 -7.94 16.65
N TYR A 15 12.52 -8.02 15.33
CA TYR A 15 13.81 -7.82 14.70
C TYR A 15 14.39 -6.52 15.23
N GLU A 16 15.68 -6.51 15.55
CA GLU A 16 16.36 -5.26 15.85
C GLU A 16 15.99 -4.25 14.76
N ARG A 17 15.52 -3.09 15.19
CA ARG A 17 15.16 -2.03 14.27
C ARG A 17 16.40 -1.66 13.48
N VAL A 18 16.38 -1.90 12.19
CA VAL A 18 17.44 -1.43 11.30
C VAL A 18 17.35 0.08 11.25
N GLU A 19 18.34 0.78 11.77
CA GLU A 19 18.46 2.23 11.65
C GLU A 19 19.32 2.54 10.43
N PHE A 20 18.76 3.32 9.50
CA PHE A 20 19.49 3.83 8.34
C PHE A 20 20.01 5.23 8.66
N GLU A 21 21.31 5.49 8.42
CA GLU A 21 21.92 6.80 8.71
C GLU A 21 21.30 7.94 7.91
N ASP A 22 20.94 7.66 6.67
CA ASP A 22 20.39 8.60 5.66
C ASP A 22 18.85 8.60 5.62
N ASN A 23 18.19 7.72 6.37
CA ASN A 23 16.73 7.66 6.45
C ASN A 23 16.26 7.39 7.88
N LYS A 24 16.48 8.36 8.77
CA LYS A 24 16.10 8.24 10.18
C LYS A 24 14.59 8.30 10.36
N LEU A 25 14.05 7.32 11.08
CA LEU A 25 12.64 7.28 11.43
C LEU A 25 12.24 8.52 12.24
N LEU A 26 11.12 9.13 11.86
CA LEU A 26 10.57 10.29 12.55
C LEU A 26 9.97 9.87 13.91
N LYS A 27 10.51 10.39 15.01
CA LYS A 27 10.06 10.03 16.37
C LYS A 27 8.72 10.66 16.76
N LYS A 28 8.41 11.84 16.21
CA LYS A 28 7.15 12.56 16.44
C LYS A 28 6.68 13.13 15.11
N ALA A 29 5.62 12.57 14.57
CA ALA A 29 5.04 12.99 13.31
C ALA A 29 3.85 13.94 13.55
N LYS A 30 3.88 15.11 12.91
CA LYS A 30 2.72 15.97 12.67
C LYS A 30 2.47 15.96 11.17
N THR A 31 1.49 15.18 10.75
CA THR A 31 1.30 14.80 9.35
C THR A 31 0.18 15.59 8.68
N MET A 32 0.36 15.83 7.38
CA MET A 32 -0.69 16.24 6.45
C MET A 32 -0.86 15.15 5.39
N TYR A 33 -2.09 14.86 5.01
CA TYR A 33 -2.41 13.91 3.95
C TYR A 33 -2.72 14.63 2.65
N LEU A 34 -2.19 14.12 1.55
CA LEU A 34 -2.41 14.55 0.18
C LEU A 34 -2.77 13.36 -0.71
N ASN A 35 -3.86 13.45 -1.45
CA ASN A 35 -4.14 12.47 -2.48
C ASN A 35 -3.27 12.73 -3.73
N ALA A 36 -3.15 11.71 -4.60
CA ALA A 36 -2.31 11.78 -5.80
C ALA A 36 -2.68 12.91 -6.76
N GLY A 37 -3.94 13.35 -6.79
CA GLY A 37 -4.40 14.43 -7.66
C GLY A 37 -3.96 15.84 -7.21
N THR A 38 -3.52 15.99 -5.96
CA THR A 38 -3.11 17.29 -5.40
C THR A 38 -1.63 17.62 -5.65
N ILE A 39 -0.87 16.69 -6.20
CA ILE A 39 0.59 16.83 -6.41
C ILE A 39 0.97 18.05 -7.27
N GLY A 40 0.15 18.41 -8.26
CA GLY A 40 0.37 19.59 -9.09
C GLY A 40 0.39 20.91 -8.31
N SER A 41 -0.15 20.94 -7.08
CA SER A 41 -0.19 22.10 -6.20
C SER A 41 0.75 21.98 -5.00
N ILE A 42 1.78 21.14 -5.08
CA ILE A 42 2.64 20.80 -3.95
C ILE A 42 3.27 22.02 -3.28
N ASP A 43 3.66 23.03 -4.03
CA ASP A 43 4.30 24.23 -3.48
C ASP A 43 3.36 25.00 -2.51
N SER A 44 2.06 25.01 -2.80
CA SER A 44 1.04 25.60 -1.90
C SER A 44 0.90 24.79 -0.60
N TYR A 45 0.91 23.47 -0.71
CA TYR A 45 0.83 22.60 0.46
C TYR A 45 2.09 22.65 1.32
N LEU A 46 3.27 22.79 0.71
CA LEU A 46 4.53 22.99 1.45
C LEU A 46 4.53 24.30 2.23
N LYS A 47 3.96 25.39 1.69
CA LYS A 47 3.75 26.64 2.43
C LYS A 47 2.85 26.41 3.66
N ILE A 48 1.70 25.77 3.47
CA ILE A 48 0.77 25.44 4.57
C ILE A 48 1.47 24.54 5.60
N ALA A 49 2.21 23.54 5.17
CA ALA A 49 2.95 22.64 6.05
C ALA A 49 3.94 23.41 6.93
N LYS A 50 4.71 24.31 6.34
CA LYS A 50 5.68 25.14 7.05
C LYS A 50 5.02 26.07 8.07
N GLU A 51 3.94 26.76 7.69
CA GLU A 51 3.21 27.67 8.56
C GLU A 51 2.60 26.95 9.76
N ASN A 52 2.28 25.68 9.61
CA ASN A 52 1.62 24.87 10.66
C ASN A 52 2.56 23.91 11.38
N GLY A 53 3.87 23.93 11.11
CA GLY A 53 4.85 23.04 11.73
C GLY A 53 4.60 21.56 11.44
N VAL A 54 4.07 21.25 10.23
CA VAL A 54 3.96 19.90 9.69
C VAL A 54 5.35 19.40 9.34
N ASN A 55 5.70 18.20 9.76
CA ASN A 55 7.02 17.60 9.53
C ASN A 55 6.98 16.27 8.78
N ALA A 56 5.77 15.79 8.42
CA ALA A 56 5.60 14.65 7.53
C ALA A 56 4.39 14.86 6.60
N ILE A 57 4.48 14.36 5.38
CA ILE A 57 3.37 14.37 4.41
C ILE A 57 3.13 12.93 3.96
N VAL A 58 1.88 12.48 4.10
CA VAL A 58 1.41 11.23 3.52
C VAL A 58 0.87 11.53 2.13
N VAL A 59 1.37 10.83 1.12
CA VAL A 59 0.91 10.95 -0.28
C VAL A 59 0.46 9.60 -0.79
N ASP A 60 -0.69 9.53 -1.45
CA ASP A 60 -1.15 8.30 -2.06
C ASP A 60 -0.22 7.85 -3.18
N ILE A 61 0.18 6.57 -3.13
CA ILE A 61 0.76 5.81 -4.23
C ILE A 61 -0.36 5.07 -4.96
N LYS A 62 -1.30 4.48 -4.20
CA LYS A 62 -2.45 3.76 -4.73
C LYS A 62 -3.65 3.92 -3.80
N ASP A 63 -4.74 4.53 -4.31
CA ASP A 63 -6.06 4.56 -3.68
C ASP A 63 -7.13 4.61 -4.78
N GLY A 64 -7.68 3.44 -5.13
CA GLY A 64 -8.57 3.26 -6.29
C GLY A 64 -7.83 3.43 -7.62
N ALA A 65 -7.01 4.47 -7.76
CA ALA A 65 -6.13 4.69 -8.90
C ALA A 65 -4.65 4.70 -8.47
N LEU A 66 -3.75 4.48 -9.41
CA LEU A 66 -2.32 4.67 -9.21
C LEU A 66 -1.95 6.15 -9.31
N ALA A 67 -1.03 6.57 -8.46
CA ALA A 67 -0.52 7.93 -8.51
C ALA A 67 0.39 8.18 -9.72
N TYR A 68 1.11 7.17 -10.18
CA TYR A 68 2.06 7.23 -11.28
C TYR A 68 2.08 5.93 -12.09
N SER A 69 2.71 5.95 -13.27
CA SER A 69 2.84 4.79 -14.16
C SER A 69 3.88 3.80 -13.63
N SER A 70 3.45 2.87 -12.79
CA SER A 70 4.29 1.85 -12.16
C SER A 70 4.62 0.72 -13.12
N ASN A 71 5.90 0.33 -13.21
CA ASN A 71 6.31 -0.85 -13.98
C ASN A 71 5.80 -2.15 -13.34
N ILE A 72 5.75 -2.20 -12.02
CA ILE A 72 5.18 -3.33 -11.26
C ILE A 72 3.70 -3.51 -11.58
N ALA A 73 2.93 -2.41 -11.58
CA ALA A 73 1.53 -2.47 -11.95
C ALA A 73 1.34 -2.85 -13.42
N LYS A 74 2.19 -2.37 -14.31
CA LYS A 74 2.15 -2.73 -15.74
C LYS A 74 2.31 -4.25 -15.95
N GLU A 75 3.16 -4.89 -15.17
CA GLU A 75 3.42 -6.32 -15.23
C GLU A 75 2.32 -7.15 -14.56
N ILE A 76 1.91 -6.76 -13.34
CA ILE A 76 1.04 -7.58 -12.50
C ILE A 76 -0.43 -7.21 -12.65
N SER A 77 -0.77 -5.94 -12.73
CA SER A 77 -2.16 -5.45 -12.84
C SER A 77 -2.30 -4.36 -13.90
N PRO A 78 -2.37 -4.74 -15.19
CA PRO A 78 -2.53 -3.79 -16.29
C PRO A 78 -3.75 -2.87 -16.14
N THR A 79 -4.83 -3.38 -15.53
CA THR A 79 -6.03 -2.58 -15.24
C THR A 79 -5.72 -1.47 -14.24
N ALA A 80 -4.92 -1.73 -13.20
CA ALA A 80 -4.46 -0.70 -12.26
C ALA A 80 -3.50 0.27 -12.95
N TYR A 81 -2.57 -0.23 -13.76
CA TYR A 81 -1.63 0.60 -14.53
C TYR A 81 -2.33 1.66 -15.39
N ALA A 82 -3.44 1.28 -16.02
CA ALA A 82 -4.24 2.19 -16.86
C ALA A 82 -4.90 3.35 -16.08
N THR A 83 -4.89 3.32 -14.76
CA THR A 83 -5.48 4.36 -13.90
C THR A 83 -4.49 5.44 -13.47
N ALA A 84 -3.22 5.38 -13.87
CA ALA A 84 -2.19 6.31 -13.45
C ALA A 84 -2.60 7.78 -13.70
N ILE A 85 -2.52 8.59 -12.64
CA ILE A 85 -3.01 9.98 -12.64
C ILE A 85 -1.94 10.94 -13.12
N ASN A 86 -0.68 10.72 -12.71
CA ASN A 86 0.43 11.62 -13.00
C ASN A 86 1.48 10.93 -13.86
N ASP A 87 2.26 11.71 -14.60
CA ASP A 87 3.52 11.22 -15.14
C ASP A 87 4.56 11.03 -14.03
N ASN A 88 5.49 10.10 -14.25
CA ASN A 88 6.46 9.70 -13.24
C ASN A 88 7.39 10.86 -12.83
N SER A 89 7.77 11.73 -13.76
CA SER A 89 8.68 12.84 -13.50
C SER A 89 8.04 13.91 -12.63
N SER A 90 6.80 14.27 -12.92
CA SER A 90 6.03 15.24 -12.11
C SER A 90 5.77 14.71 -10.71
N TYR A 91 5.38 13.44 -10.60
CA TYR A 91 5.13 12.81 -9.30
C TYR A 91 6.41 12.74 -8.46
N LYS A 92 7.51 12.25 -9.05
CA LYS A 92 8.82 12.23 -8.39
C LYS A 92 9.28 13.60 -7.97
N SER A 93 9.18 14.60 -8.85
CA SER A 93 9.57 15.99 -8.53
C SER A 93 8.80 16.54 -7.32
N ALA A 94 7.53 16.20 -7.17
CA ALA A 94 6.76 16.61 -5.99
C ALA A 94 7.25 15.93 -4.70
N ILE A 95 7.60 14.65 -4.75
CA ILE A 95 8.20 13.94 -3.60
C ILE A 95 9.58 14.52 -3.26
N ASP A 96 10.41 14.82 -4.26
CA ASP A 96 11.70 15.46 -4.05
C ASP A 96 11.53 16.83 -3.36
N LYS A 97 10.57 17.67 -3.79
CA LYS A 97 10.26 18.96 -3.15
C LYS A 97 9.83 18.81 -1.68
N ILE A 98 9.07 17.77 -1.34
CA ILE A 98 8.70 17.48 0.06
C ILE A 98 9.97 17.23 0.88
N LYS A 99 10.88 16.40 0.37
CA LYS A 99 12.14 16.06 1.04
C LYS A 99 13.10 17.25 1.13
N ASP A 100 13.22 18.03 0.07
CA ASP A 100 14.05 19.25 0.02
C ASP A 100 13.57 20.32 1.00
N ALA A 101 12.26 20.33 1.31
CA ALA A 101 11.70 21.17 2.37
C ALA A 101 11.99 20.64 3.79
N GLY A 102 12.72 19.53 3.93
CA GLY A 102 13.01 18.88 5.21
C GLY A 102 11.80 18.15 5.82
N ILE A 103 10.82 17.82 5.00
CA ILE A 103 9.59 17.13 5.42
C ILE A 103 9.70 15.64 5.06
N TYR A 104 9.30 14.78 6.00
CA TYR A 104 9.34 13.33 5.85
C TYR A 104 8.22 12.86 4.90
N ALA A 105 8.59 12.15 3.83
CA ALA A 105 7.65 11.69 2.81
C ALA A 105 7.20 10.26 3.09
N ILE A 106 5.90 10.06 3.30
CA ILE A 106 5.26 8.76 3.55
C ILE A 106 4.37 8.41 2.35
N GLY A 107 4.62 7.28 1.71
CA GLY A 107 3.81 6.78 0.62
C GLY A 107 2.68 5.88 1.13
N ARG A 108 1.43 6.15 0.79
CA ARG A 108 0.28 5.34 1.22
C ARG A 108 -0.18 4.40 0.10
N ILE A 109 -0.36 3.13 0.43
CA ILE A 109 -0.88 2.09 -0.45
C ILE A 109 -2.13 1.48 0.19
N VAL A 110 -3.28 1.64 -0.45
CA VAL A 110 -4.50 0.89 -0.14
C VAL A 110 -4.33 -0.53 -0.67
N VAL A 111 -4.29 -1.53 0.24
CA VAL A 111 -3.88 -2.90 -0.08
C VAL A 111 -5.02 -3.71 -0.68
N PHE A 112 -6.04 -4.04 0.11
CA PHE A 112 -7.08 -5.00 -0.29
C PHE A 112 -8.37 -4.37 -0.82
N ASN A 113 -8.56 -3.06 -0.73
CA ASN A 113 -9.65 -2.38 -1.43
C ASN A 113 -9.22 -2.01 -2.84
N ASP A 114 -8.98 -3.03 -3.68
CA ASP A 114 -8.37 -2.87 -5.00
C ASP A 114 -9.17 -3.62 -6.09
N VAL A 115 -10.15 -2.93 -6.63
CA VAL A 115 -11.02 -3.47 -7.69
C VAL A 115 -10.25 -3.69 -9.01
N HIS A 116 -9.16 -2.95 -9.24
CA HIS A 116 -8.39 -3.06 -10.48
C HIS A 116 -7.53 -4.31 -10.47
N TYR A 117 -6.82 -4.56 -9.37
CA TYR A 117 -6.14 -5.83 -9.17
C TYR A 117 -7.13 -7.00 -9.23
N GLY A 118 -8.28 -6.86 -8.58
CA GLY A 118 -9.31 -7.89 -8.58
C GLY A 118 -9.88 -8.22 -9.96
N LYS A 119 -9.90 -7.26 -10.90
CA LYS A 119 -10.30 -7.53 -12.30
C LYS A 119 -9.27 -8.37 -13.05
N ASP A 120 -7.99 -8.13 -12.81
CA ASP A 120 -6.90 -8.87 -13.44
C ASP A 120 -6.69 -10.25 -12.79
N HIS A 121 -7.02 -10.36 -11.49
CA HIS A 121 -6.85 -11.57 -10.66
C HIS A 121 -8.13 -11.95 -9.91
N PRO A 122 -9.21 -12.32 -10.61
CA PRO A 122 -10.50 -12.61 -9.96
C PRO A 122 -10.45 -13.81 -9.00
N ASP A 123 -9.53 -14.77 -9.25
CA ASP A 123 -9.34 -15.94 -8.39
C ASP A 123 -8.70 -15.59 -7.03
N ASP A 124 -8.03 -14.45 -6.95
CA ASP A 124 -7.46 -13.91 -5.71
C ASP A 124 -8.49 -13.17 -4.85
N CYS A 125 -9.70 -12.98 -5.36
CA CYS A 125 -10.73 -12.19 -4.69
C CYS A 125 -11.64 -13.04 -3.81
N ILE A 126 -12.12 -12.40 -2.73
CA ILE A 126 -13.25 -12.91 -1.96
C ILE A 126 -14.48 -12.86 -2.85
N SER A 127 -15.09 -14.01 -3.11
CA SER A 127 -16.39 -14.03 -3.75
C SER A 127 -17.48 -13.95 -2.70
N SER A 128 -18.34 -12.95 -2.82
CA SER A 128 -19.53 -12.81 -2.01
C SER A 128 -20.77 -13.11 -2.85
N THR A 129 -21.70 -13.88 -2.29
CA THR A 129 -23.02 -14.07 -2.89
C THR A 129 -23.89 -12.81 -2.80
N ALA A 130 -23.52 -11.87 -1.93
CA ALA A 130 -24.28 -10.65 -1.67
C ALA A 130 -23.79 -9.43 -2.45
N SER A 131 -22.58 -9.45 -3.01
CA SER A 131 -22.04 -8.34 -3.78
C SER A 131 -21.11 -8.81 -4.90
N SER A 132 -21.18 -8.11 -6.03
CA SER A 132 -20.24 -8.27 -7.15
C SER A 132 -18.90 -7.57 -6.88
N ARG A 133 -18.61 -7.15 -5.65
CA ARG A 133 -17.43 -6.41 -5.28
C ARG A 133 -16.20 -7.30 -5.38
N LEU A 134 -15.30 -6.94 -6.26
CA LEU A 134 -13.98 -7.54 -6.34
C LEU A 134 -13.11 -6.99 -5.21
N TRP A 135 -12.84 -7.83 -4.22
CA TRP A 135 -12.00 -7.50 -3.07
C TRP A 135 -10.94 -8.58 -2.92
N PRO A 136 -9.67 -8.29 -3.15
CA PRO A 136 -8.59 -9.24 -2.95
C PRO A 136 -8.60 -9.82 -1.54
N SER A 137 -8.41 -11.12 -1.44
CA SER A 137 -8.35 -11.80 -0.16
C SER A 137 -7.10 -11.40 0.62
N ALA A 138 -7.24 -11.21 1.93
CA ALA A 138 -6.10 -11.00 2.82
C ALA A 138 -5.18 -12.23 2.92
N TYR A 139 -5.57 -13.38 2.39
CA TYR A 139 -4.75 -14.59 2.28
C TYR A 139 -4.06 -14.72 0.92
N SER A 140 -4.41 -13.90 -0.09
CA SER A 140 -3.78 -13.98 -1.41
C SER A 140 -2.31 -13.55 -1.35
N ARG A 141 -1.41 -14.49 -1.63
CA ARG A 141 0.02 -14.21 -1.77
C ARG A 141 0.32 -13.35 -3.00
N GLY A 142 -0.45 -13.48 -4.07
CA GLY A 142 -0.34 -12.63 -5.25
C GLY A 142 -0.64 -11.17 -4.92
N ALA A 143 -1.70 -10.90 -4.16
CA ALA A 143 -2.02 -9.56 -3.70
C ALA A 143 -0.95 -8.99 -2.75
N TRP A 144 -0.37 -9.82 -1.87
CA TRP A 144 0.75 -9.39 -1.02
C TRP A 144 1.96 -9.02 -1.86
N TYR A 145 2.37 -9.90 -2.77
CA TYR A 145 3.52 -9.68 -3.65
C TYR A 145 3.37 -8.38 -4.43
N TYR A 146 2.22 -8.16 -5.08
CA TYR A 146 1.94 -6.94 -5.83
C TYR A 146 2.15 -5.68 -4.98
N ASN A 147 1.55 -5.62 -3.78
CA ASN A 147 1.65 -4.44 -2.94
C ASN A 147 3.05 -4.23 -2.36
N VAL A 148 3.77 -5.31 -2.04
CA VAL A 148 5.16 -5.22 -1.57
C VAL A 148 6.09 -4.75 -2.67
N GLU A 149 5.97 -5.28 -3.89
CA GLU A 149 6.82 -4.84 -5.01
C GLU A 149 6.50 -3.39 -5.42
N LEU A 150 5.23 -2.99 -5.40
CA LEU A 150 4.84 -1.59 -5.61
C LEU A 150 5.45 -0.66 -4.55
N ALA A 151 5.47 -1.10 -3.28
CA ALA A 151 6.10 -0.35 -2.19
C ALA A 151 7.63 -0.22 -2.40
N LYS A 152 8.30 -1.31 -2.79
CA LYS A 152 9.74 -1.31 -3.10
C LYS A 152 10.07 -0.37 -4.26
N GLU A 153 9.28 -0.41 -5.34
CA GLU A 153 9.42 0.51 -6.47
C GLU A 153 9.24 1.96 -6.02
N ALA A 154 8.20 2.26 -5.22
CA ALA A 154 7.93 3.62 -4.76
C ALA A 154 9.07 4.18 -3.89
N VAL A 155 9.65 3.38 -3.00
CA VAL A 155 10.81 3.80 -2.21
C VAL A 155 12.02 4.05 -3.11
N LYS A 156 12.30 3.12 -4.02
CA LYS A 156 13.49 3.16 -4.86
C LYS A 156 13.44 4.25 -5.93
N GLU A 157 12.32 4.34 -6.65
CA GLU A 157 12.19 5.21 -7.83
C GLU A 157 11.62 6.59 -7.48
N MET A 158 10.65 6.68 -6.57
CA MET A 158 10.03 7.96 -6.17
C MET A 158 10.70 8.59 -4.95
N GLY A 159 11.41 7.79 -4.13
CA GLY A 159 12.23 8.30 -3.04
C GLY A 159 11.49 8.52 -1.72
N PHE A 160 10.39 7.82 -1.47
CA PHE A 160 9.70 7.85 -0.18
C PHE A 160 10.60 7.40 0.97
N ASN A 161 10.42 8.02 2.13
CA ASN A 161 11.11 7.63 3.36
C ASN A 161 10.45 6.41 4.04
N GLU A 162 9.13 6.29 3.90
CA GLU A 162 8.33 5.28 4.59
C GLU A 162 7.13 4.89 3.73
N ILE A 163 6.64 3.67 3.91
CA ILE A 163 5.39 3.19 3.30
C ILE A 163 4.37 2.89 4.37
N GLN A 164 3.17 3.44 4.19
CA GLN A 164 1.99 3.14 4.97
C GLN A 164 1.07 2.21 4.18
N PHE A 165 0.97 0.96 4.61
CA PHE A 165 -0.06 0.04 4.10
C PHE A 165 -1.38 0.31 4.82
N ASP A 166 -2.42 0.61 4.05
CA ASP A 166 -3.78 0.85 4.53
C ASP A 166 -4.74 -0.19 3.97
N TYR A 167 -5.94 -0.32 4.55
CA TYR A 167 -6.91 -1.36 4.18
C TYR A 167 -6.33 -2.78 4.20
N VAL A 168 -5.44 -3.05 5.14
CA VAL A 168 -4.91 -4.41 5.40
C VAL A 168 -5.95 -5.17 6.23
N ARG A 169 -7.13 -5.37 5.65
CA ARG A 169 -8.31 -5.95 6.29
C ARG A 169 -9.30 -6.51 5.28
N PHE A 170 -10.24 -7.30 5.75
CA PHE A 170 -11.45 -7.64 5.03
C PHE A 170 -12.39 -6.42 4.92
N PRO A 171 -13.36 -6.41 3.99
CA PRO A 171 -14.41 -5.39 3.96
C PRO A 171 -15.21 -5.39 5.27
N GLU A 172 -15.80 -4.23 5.61
CA GLU A 172 -16.50 -4.03 6.89
C GLU A 172 -17.74 -4.93 7.04
N ASP A 173 -18.36 -5.30 5.93
CA ASP A 173 -19.53 -6.16 5.85
C ASP A 173 -19.19 -7.66 5.65
N ALA A 174 -17.91 -8.03 5.76
CA ALA A 174 -17.44 -9.41 5.53
C ALA A 174 -18.12 -10.44 6.45
N TYR A 175 -18.52 -10.06 7.65
CA TYR A 175 -19.21 -10.97 8.59
C TYR A 175 -20.63 -11.34 8.13
N ASN A 176 -21.26 -10.53 7.27
CA ASN A 176 -22.56 -10.80 6.64
C ASN A 176 -22.44 -11.49 5.29
N MET A 177 -21.21 -11.70 4.80
CA MET A 177 -20.97 -12.28 3.49
C MET A 177 -20.74 -13.77 3.61
N SER A 178 -21.37 -14.53 2.72
CA SER A 178 -20.91 -15.88 2.43
C SER A 178 -19.59 -15.78 1.68
N ILE A 179 -18.46 -15.85 2.42
CA ILE A 179 -17.13 -15.75 1.84
C ILE A 179 -16.80 -17.09 1.18
N LYS A 180 -16.93 -17.13 -0.15
CA LYS A 180 -16.55 -18.26 -0.97
C LYS A 180 -15.02 -18.16 -1.20
N GLY A 181 -14.29 -19.22 -0.96
CA GLY A 181 -12.86 -19.28 -1.27
C GLY A 181 -11.89 -19.11 -0.08
N ASN A 182 -12.36 -18.76 1.13
CA ASN A 182 -11.47 -18.69 2.30
C ASN A 182 -10.80 -20.03 2.64
N SER A 183 -11.51 -21.16 2.42
CA SER A 183 -10.94 -22.50 2.58
C SER A 183 -9.85 -22.79 1.55
N ASP A 184 -10.01 -22.32 0.31
CA ASP A 184 -9.07 -22.61 -0.77
C ASP A 184 -7.78 -21.80 -0.60
N PHE A 185 -7.86 -20.54 -0.21
CA PHE A 185 -6.69 -19.72 0.15
C PHE A 185 -5.96 -20.25 1.39
N LYS A 186 -6.72 -20.76 2.35
CA LYS A 186 -6.14 -21.40 3.52
C LYS A 186 -5.38 -22.65 3.16
N ASN A 187 -5.95 -23.51 2.32
CA ASN A 187 -5.34 -24.76 1.89
C ASN A 187 -4.06 -24.48 1.08
N LYS A 188 -4.08 -23.56 0.12
CA LYS A 188 -2.87 -23.12 -0.60
C LYS A 188 -1.77 -22.61 0.33
N TYR A 189 -2.13 -21.83 1.34
CA TYR A 189 -1.17 -21.33 2.31
C TYR A 189 -0.54 -22.45 3.16
N ASP A 190 -1.36 -23.42 3.57
CA ASP A 190 -0.90 -24.57 4.36
C ASP A 190 -0.03 -25.51 3.51
N GLU A 191 -0.32 -25.65 2.20
CA GLU A 191 0.50 -26.40 1.24
C GLU A 191 1.85 -25.72 1.00
N GLU A 192 1.89 -24.42 0.75
CA GLU A 192 3.13 -23.64 0.54
C GLU A 192 4.03 -23.60 1.80
N LYS A 193 3.47 -23.74 3.00
CA LYS A 193 4.25 -23.83 4.24
C LYS A 193 4.79 -25.23 4.52
N ALA A 194 4.25 -26.25 3.86
CA ALA A 194 4.68 -27.64 4.03
C ALA A 194 5.88 -28.00 3.13
N GLU A 195 6.20 -27.18 2.13
CA GLU A 195 7.40 -27.23 1.30
C GLU A 195 8.56 -26.41 1.92
#